data_bb4be55d610599caa097e158e062da9a
#
_entry.id   bb4be55d610599caa097e158e062da9a
#
_cell.length_a   1.000
_cell.length_b   1.000
_cell.length_c   1.000
_cell.angle_alpha   90.00
_cell.angle_beta   90.00
_cell.angle_gamma   90.00
#
_symmetry.space_group_name_H-M   'P 1'
#
loop_
_entity.id
_entity.type
_entity.pdbx_description
1 polymer ?
#
loop_
_entity_poly.entity_id
_entity_poly.type
_entity_poly.pdbx_seq_one_letter_code
_entity_poly.pdbx_strand_id
1 'polypeptide(L)'
;MAKKKEEIEFCSFCGRSEPETDILIRGMGGNICNFCVDQANIIIEEALRHEKNKDKKATNVGISLKTPQEIKRFLDQYVIGQDFTKKILSVAVYNHYKRLQQPNVDDEVEIQKSNVIMVGETGTGKTLVARTIAKMLNVPIAIVDATVLTEAGYVGEDVESILSRLLQAADYDVAKAERGIVFIDEIDKIARKSDNPSITRDVSGEGVQQALLKLLEGSVVNVPPKGGRKHPDQKYIEVNTEHILFIAGGAFDGIERVISKRLNMQAVGYNSSKNTHIDRKNLVQYIIPKDLKDFGLIPEIIGRLPVLTYMNPLDRHTLRMILTEPKNAIIKQYQKLFEMDGIKFEITEEALDFIVEKALEYKLGARGLRSLCENILTDAMFELPNSGVKNLTVTKEYAEEKLNKSALQIAS
;
A
#
# COMPACT_ATOMS: atom_id res chain seq x y z
N MET A 1 61.87 46.45 9.53
CA MET A 1 61.06 45.24 9.37
C MET A 1 60.01 45.54 8.32
N ALA A 2 60.21 44.99 7.09
CA ALA A 2 59.27 45.19 5.98
C ALA A 2 58.06 44.30 6.18
N LYS A 3 56.83 44.87 6.26
CA LYS A 3 55.56 44.12 6.19
C LYS A 3 55.50 43.44 4.81
N LYS A 4 55.50 42.08 4.78
CA LYS A 4 55.10 41.32 3.60
C LYS A 4 53.68 41.71 3.24
N LYS A 5 53.45 42.28 2.03
CA LYS A 5 52.12 42.39 1.46
C LYS A 5 51.59 40.98 1.26
N GLU A 6 50.56 40.59 1.96
CA GLU A 6 49.79 39.39 1.65
C GLU A 6 49.14 39.60 0.27
N GLU A 7 49.57 38.82 -0.72
CA GLU A 7 48.91 38.79 -2.01
C GLU A 7 47.57 38.13 -1.82
N ILE A 8 46.51 38.91 -2.11
CA ILE A 8 45.12 38.41 -2.06
C ILE A 8 44.94 37.39 -3.22
N GLU A 9 44.66 36.16 -2.85
CA GLU A 9 44.40 35.13 -3.86
C GLU A 9 42.93 35.17 -4.34
N PHE A 10 42.68 34.72 -5.55
CA PHE A 10 41.37 34.77 -6.19
C PHE A 10 40.93 33.38 -6.69
N CYS A 11 39.63 33.14 -6.70
CA CYS A 11 39.06 31.96 -7.34
C CYS A 11 39.26 32.05 -8.85
N SER A 12 39.91 31.04 -9.45
CA SER A 12 40.19 31.01 -10.91
C SER A 12 38.93 30.79 -11.76
N PHE A 13 37.79 30.40 -11.14
CA PHE A 13 36.52 30.15 -11.83
C PHE A 13 35.58 31.36 -11.81
N CYS A 14 35.39 32.02 -10.67
CA CYS A 14 34.44 33.12 -10.55
C CYS A 14 35.10 34.48 -10.26
N GLY A 15 36.42 34.54 -10.01
CA GLY A 15 37.16 35.78 -9.75
C GLY A 15 36.98 36.37 -8.35
N ARG A 16 36.22 35.74 -7.44
CA ARG A 16 36.07 36.23 -6.04
C ARG A 16 37.38 36.13 -5.30
N SER A 17 37.66 37.14 -4.48
CA SER A 17 38.84 37.15 -3.61
C SER A 17 38.68 36.24 -2.40
N GLU A 18 39.76 35.77 -1.82
CA GLU A 18 39.76 34.91 -0.63
C GLU A 18 38.89 35.45 0.52
N PRO A 19 38.88 36.77 0.86
CA PRO A 19 38.00 37.33 1.90
C PRO A 19 36.49 37.30 1.55
N GLU A 20 36.10 37.12 0.27
CA GLU A 20 34.70 37.06 -0.20
C GLU A 20 34.19 35.60 -0.25
N THR A 21 34.99 34.62 0.17
CA THR A 21 34.67 33.21 0.12
C THR A 21 34.92 32.58 1.49
N ASP A 22 34.10 31.60 1.86
CA ASP A 22 34.27 30.89 3.15
C ASP A 22 35.50 29.98 3.12
N ILE A 23 35.76 29.35 1.97
CA ILE A 23 36.90 28.43 1.74
C ILE A 23 37.41 28.65 0.31
N LEU A 24 38.73 28.83 0.19
CA LEU A 24 39.44 28.82 -1.07
C LEU A 24 40.38 27.63 -1.13
N ILE A 25 40.08 26.65 -2.01
CA ILE A 25 40.89 25.43 -2.19
C ILE A 25 41.99 25.78 -3.22
N ARG A 26 43.25 25.58 -2.81
CA ARG A 26 44.43 25.87 -3.63
C ARG A 26 44.87 24.63 -4.39
N GLY A 27 44.97 24.75 -5.70
CA GLY A 27 45.47 23.69 -6.60
C GLY A 27 46.74 24.08 -7.34
N MET A 28 47.39 23.13 -8.00
CA MET A 28 48.67 23.34 -8.71
C MET A 28 48.52 24.30 -9.91
N GLY A 29 47.33 24.48 -10.48
CA GLY A 29 47.09 25.31 -11.65
C GLY A 29 46.06 26.43 -11.44
N GLY A 30 45.50 26.57 -10.23
CA GLY A 30 44.49 27.59 -9.88
C GLY A 30 43.74 27.27 -8.60
N ASN A 31 42.99 28.27 -8.12
CA ASN A 31 42.22 28.15 -6.90
C ASN A 31 40.71 28.04 -7.20
N ILE A 32 39.95 27.32 -6.38
CA ILE A 32 38.49 27.21 -6.51
C ILE A 32 37.81 27.51 -5.18
N CYS A 33 36.77 28.34 -5.15
CA CYS A 33 36.01 28.64 -3.92
C CYS A 33 34.88 27.63 -3.70
N ASN A 34 34.39 27.57 -2.45
CA ASN A 34 33.26 26.71 -2.04
C ASN A 34 32.03 26.88 -2.96
N PHE A 35 31.66 28.11 -3.34
CA PHE A 35 30.52 28.34 -4.26
C PHE A 35 30.70 27.69 -5.64
N CYS A 36 31.93 27.75 -6.19
CA CYS A 36 32.22 27.09 -7.46
C CYS A 36 32.29 25.57 -7.34
N VAL A 37 32.72 25.04 -6.21
CA VAL A 37 32.69 23.61 -5.93
C VAL A 37 31.25 23.09 -5.86
N ASP A 38 30.35 23.80 -5.19
CA ASP A 38 28.94 23.45 -5.11
C ASP A 38 28.28 23.48 -6.49
N GLN A 39 28.55 24.52 -7.30
CA GLN A 39 28.07 24.57 -8.69
C GLN A 39 28.63 23.45 -9.56
N ALA A 40 29.92 23.12 -9.40
CA ALA A 40 30.55 22.03 -10.13
C ALA A 40 29.93 20.68 -9.76
N ASN A 41 29.64 20.45 -8.47
CA ASN A 41 28.97 19.24 -8.01
C ASN A 41 27.57 19.09 -8.64
N ILE A 42 26.78 20.16 -8.68
CA ILE A 42 25.45 20.16 -9.32
C ILE A 42 25.57 19.76 -10.81
N ILE A 43 26.51 20.37 -11.53
CA ILE A 43 26.73 20.10 -12.97
C ILE A 43 27.21 18.65 -13.18
N ILE A 44 28.11 18.16 -12.33
CA ILE A 44 28.58 16.77 -12.38
C ILE A 44 27.45 15.79 -12.09
N GLU A 45 26.63 16.07 -11.07
CA GLU A 45 25.45 15.23 -10.76
C GLU A 45 24.44 15.22 -11.91
N GLU A 46 24.17 16.37 -12.53
CA GLU A 46 23.32 16.45 -13.70
C GLU A 46 23.90 15.68 -14.91
N ALA A 47 25.19 15.83 -15.18
CA ALA A 47 25.87 15.10 -16.25
C ALA A 47 25.86 13.57 -16.00
N LEU A 48 26.14 13.14 -14.77
CA LEU A 48 26.09 11.72 -14.39
C LEU A 48 24.66 11.16 -14.43
N ARG A 49 23.63 11.99 -14.12
CA ARG A 49 22.22 11.62 -14.30
C ARG A 49 21.88 11.47 -15.80
N HIS A 50 22.39 12.36 -16.66
CA HIS A 50 22.19 12.25 -18.11
C HIS A 50 22.93 11.05 -18.73
N GLU A 51 24.12 10.71 -18.28
CA GLU A 51 24.81 9.48 -18.71
C GLU A 51 24.12 8.23 -18.21
N LYS A 52 23.75 8.18 -16.91
CA LYS A 52 22.93 7.08 -16.37
C LYS A 52 21.59 6.92 -17.08
N ASN A 53 20.99 7.99 -17.60
CA ASN A 53 19.77 7.93 -18.40
C ASN A 53 20.00 7.51 -19.86
N LYS A 54 21.19 7.74 -20.43
CA LYS A 54 21.56 7.20 -21.76
C LYS A 54 21.84 5.69 -21.69
N ASP A 55 22.51 5.24 -20.65
CA ASP A 55 22.73 3.80 -20.42
C ASP A 55 21.47 3.08 -19.98
N LYS A 56 20.51 3.79 -19.32
CA LYS A 56 19.19 3.23 -18.96
C LYS A 56 18.25 3.00 -20.15
N LYS A 57 18.50 3.56 -21.35
CA LYS A 57 17.75 3.16 -22.55
C LYS A 57 18.10 1.74 -23.03
N ALA A 58 19.12 1.11 -22.48
CA ALA A 58 19.55 -0.25 -22.80
C ALA A 58 19.55 -1.25 -21.63
N THR A 59 19.34 -0.81 -20.40
CA THR A 59 19.18 -1.72 -19.27
C THR A 59 17.69 -1.83 -18.92
N ASN A 60 17.04 -2.87 -19.43
CA ASN A 60 15.91 -3.49 -18.78
C ASN A 60 16.27 -3.64 -17.29
N VAL A 61 15.75 -2.77 -16.41
CA VAL A 61 15.67 -3.04 -14.99
C VAL A 61 14.69 -4.20 -14.90
N GLY A 62 15.22 -5.41 -15.04
CA GLY A 62 14.46 -6.63 -15.17
C GLY A 62 13.70 -6.89 -13.87
N ILE A 63 12.47 -6.42 -13.81
CA ILE A 63 11.51 -7.06 -12.92
C ILE A 63 11.48 -8.51 -13.41
N SER A 64 12.04 -9.43 -12.62
CA SER A 64 11.95 -10.86 -12.91
C SER A 64 10.47 -11.23 -12.91
N LEU A 65 9.90 -11.30 -14.09
CA LEU A 65 8.47 -11.57 -14.26
C LEU A 65 8.20 -13.01 -13.82
N LYS A 66 7.61 -13.14 -12.64
CA LYS A 66 7.18 -14.45 -12.11
C LYS A 66 5.85 -14.84 -12.72
N THR A 67 5.69 -16.12 -13.01
CA THR A 67 4.43 -16.66 -13.52
C THR A 67 3.28 -16.50 -12.50
N PRO A 68 2.01 -16.47 -12.93
CA PRO A 68 0.88 -16.38 -12.01
C PRO A 68 0.87 -17.45 -10.93
N GLN A 69 1.35 -18.65 -11.25
CA GLN A 69 1.46 -19.75 -10.28
C GLN A 69 2.55 -19.46 -9.21
N GLU A 70 3.68 -18.90 -9.60
CA GLU A 70 4.74 -18.51 -8.65
C GLU A 70 4.29 -17.35 -7.76
N ILE A 71 3.57 -16.37 -8.33
CA ILE A 71 2.97 -15.27 -7.57
C ILE A 71 2.00 -15.84 -6.53
N LYS A 72 1.08 -16.72 -6.94
CA LYS A 72 0.14 -17.36 -6.00
C LYS A 72 0.86 -18.15 -4.92
N ARG A 73 1.85 -18.98 -5.27
CA ARG A 73 2.65 -19.74 -4.28
C ARG A 73 3.35 -18.83 -3.27
N PHE A 74 3.81 -17.67 -3.71
CA PHE A 74 4.41 -16.70 -2.79
C PHE A 74 3.36 -16.10 -1.85
N LEU A 75 2.19 -15.72 -2.37
CA LEU A 75 1.07 -15.23 -1.58
C LEU A 75 0.60 -16.27 -0.54
N ASP A 76 0.55 -17.55 -0.91
CA ASP A 76 0.15 -18.65 -0.02
C ASP A 76 1.05 -18.77 1.24
N GLN A 77 2.28 -18.27 1.19
CA GLN A 77 3.19 -18.26 2.33
C GLN A 77 2.86 -17.19 3.39
N TYR A 78 2.06 -16.17 3.03
CA TYR A 78 1.75 -15.02 3.89
C TYR A 78 0.26 -14.84 4.13
N VAL A 79 -0.59 -15.26 3.21
CA VAL A 79 -2.04 -15.04 3.22
C VAL A 79 -2.76 -16.37 3.26
N ILE A 80 -3.49 -16.62 4.33
CA ILE A 80 -4.29 -17.84 4.50
C ILE A 80 -5.63 -17.70 3.77
N GLY A 81 -6.08 -18.77 3.14
CA GLY A 81 -7.32 -18.77 2.37
C GLY A 81 -7.27 -17.85 1.16
N GLN A 82 -8.40 -17.27 0.80
CA GLN A 82 -8.54 -16.25 -0.27
C GLN A 82 -8.07 -16.73 -1.67
N ASP A 83 -8.23 -18.03 -1.98
CA ASP A 83 -7.65 -18.66 -3.17
C ASP A 83 -8.13 -18.03 -4.47
N PHE A 84 -9.40 -17.68 -4.55
CA PHE A 84 -9.97 -17.01 -5.71
C PHE A 84 -9.30 -15.66 -5.96
N THR A 85 -9.23 -14.82 -4.94
CA THR A 85 -8.60 -13.49 -5.02
C THR A 85 -7.12 -13.59 -5.33
N LYS A 86 -6.39 -14.49 -4.68
CA LYS A 86 -4.97 -14.73 -4.97
C LYS A 86 -4.75 -15.12 -6.44
N LYS A 87 -5.62 -15.98 -6.99
CA LYS A 87 -5.55 -16.38 -8.40
C LYS A 87 -5.79 -15.19 -9.33
N ILE A 88 -6.86 -14.43 -9.13
CA ILE A 88 -7.21 -13.27 -9.97
C ILE A 88 -6.09 -12.21 -9.91
N LEU A 89 -5.62 -11.86 -8.71
CA LEU A 89 -4.54 -10.90 -8.53
C LEU A 89 -3.23 -11.36 -9.18
N SER A 90 -2.90 -12.64 -9.05
CA SER A 90 -1.68 -13.19 -9.68
C SER A 90 -1.69 -13.03 -11.19
N VAL A 91 -2.86 -13.23 -11.82
CA VAL A 91 -3.03 -13.04 -13.26
C VAL A 91 -2.98 -11.55 -13.62
N ALA A 92 -3.71 -10.69 -12.88
CA ALA A 92 -3.74 -9.25 -13.16
C ALA A 92 -2.35 -8.61 -13.04
N VAL A 93 -1.62 -8.94 -11.98
CA VAL A 93 -0.24 -8.47 -11.76
C VAL A 93 0.70 -8.97 -12.85
N TYR A 94 0.64 -10.26 -13.19
CA TYR A 94 1.45 -10.81 -14.28
C TYR A 94 1.18 -10.10 -15.60
N ASN A 95 -0.09 -9.92 -15.98
CA ASN A 95 -0.47 -9.26 -17.23
C ASN A 95 -0.01 -7.80 -17.24
N HIS A 96 -0.13 -7.07 -16.09
CA HIS A 96 0.34 -5.71 -15.98
C HIS A 96 1.85 -5.60 -16.26
N TYR A 97 2.68 -6.38 -15.57
CA TYR A 97 4.13 -6.31 -15.77
C TYR A 97 4.59 -6.92 -17.10
N LYS A 98 3.86 -7.88 -17.66
CA LYS A 98 4.09 -8.40 -19.01
C LYS A 98 3.85 -7.32 -20.06
N ARG A 99 2.79 -6.51 -19.91
CA ARG A 99 2.53 -5.35 -20.77
C ARG A 99 3.71 -4.39 -20.78
N LEU A 100 4.32 -4.11 -19.62
CA LEU A 100 5.48 -3.21 -19.51
C LEU A 100 6.75 -3.77 -20.16
N GLN A 101 6.81 -5.06 -20.45
CA GLN A 101 7.94 -5.71 -21.13
C GLN A 101 7.71 -5.88 -22.62
N GLN A 102 6.53 -5.51 -23.12
CA GLN A 102 6.23 -5.59 -24.55
C GLN A 102 7.19 -4.65 -25.31
N PRO A 103 7.95 -5.14 -26.29
CA PRO A 103 8.74 -4.26 -27.13
C PRO A 103 7.79 -3.31 -27.89
N ASN A 104 8.25 -2.07 -28.12
CA ASN A 104 7.57 -1.11 -28.99
C ASN A 104 7.64 -1.62 -30.46
N VAL A 105 6.84 -2.60 -30.78
CA VAL A 105 6.63 -3.07 -32.14
C VAL A 105 5.34 -2.42 -32.61
N ASP A 106 5.26 -2.07 -33.88
CA ASP A 106 4.02 -1.61 -34.55
C ASP A 106 2.95 -2.72 -34.53
N ASP A 107 2.48 -3.02 -33.33
CA ASP A 107 1.45 -4.02 -33.09
C ASP A 107 0.10 -3.27 -33.04
N GLU A 108 -0.83 -3.62 -33.90
CA GLU A 108 -2.16 -3.00 -33.97
C GLU A 108 -2.96 -3.23 -32.67
N VAL A 109 -2.45 -4.06 -31.74
CA VAL A 109 -3.15 -4.45 -30.51
C VAL A 109 -2.53 -3.78 -29.29
N GLU A 110 -3.25 -2.81 -28.71
CA GLU A 110 -2.91 -2.16 -27.45
C GLU A 110 -3.47 -2.92 -26.25
N ILE A 111 -2.59 -3.35 -25.32
CA ILE A 111 -3.00 -4.02 -24.08
C ILE A 111 -3.37 -2.96 -23.02
N GLN A 112 -4.62 -2.93 -22.61
CA GLN A 112 -5.12 -1.98 -21.60
C GLN A 112 -4.63 -2.31 -20.18
N LYS A 113 -4.67 -1.31 -19.29
CA LYS A 113 -4.35 -1.47 -17.85
C LYS A 113 -5.31 -2.45 -17.18
N SER A 114 -4.77 -3.26 -16.27
CA SER A 114 -5.52 -4.23 -15.46
C SER A 114 -5.61 -3.80 -14.00
N ASN A 115 -6.08 -2.55 -13.74
CA ASN A 115 -6.29 -2.11 -12.36
C ASN A 115 -7.35 -2.98 -11.68
N VAL A 116 -7.24 -3.13 -10.35
CA VAL A 116 -8.01 -4.11 -9.59
C VAL A 116 -8.85 -3.43 -8.53
N ILE A 117 -10.06 -3.95 -8.30
CA ILE A 117 -10.88 -3.62 -7.13
C ILE A 117 -11.14 -4.87 -6.30
N MET A 118 -10.88 -4.80 -4.99
CA MET A 118 -11.07 -5.87 -4.01
C MET A 118 -12.18 -5.50 -3.03
N VAL A 119 -13.21 -6.31 -2.96
CA VAL A 119 -14.34 -6.14 -2.05
C VAL A 119 -14.25 -7.16 -0.91
N GLY A 120 -14.47 -6.74 0.33
CA GLY A 120 -14.52 -7.65 1.46
C GLY A 120 -14.32 -6.95 2.79
N GLU A 121 -14.82 -7.56 3.85
CA GLU A 121 -14.82 -7.01 5.21
C GLU A 121 -13.46 -6.50 5.67
N THR A 122 -13.47 -5.58 6.63
CA THR A 122 -12.26 -5.11 7.28
C THR A 122 -11.55 -6.27 7.99
N GLY A 123 -10.21 -6.32 7.86
CA GLY A 123 -9.41 -7.38 8.48
C GLY A 123 -9.28 -8.66 7.67
N THR A 124 -9.88 -8.79 6.47
CA THR A 124 -9.74 -9.97 5.59
C THR A 124 -8.39 -10.07 4.87
N GLY A 125 -7.53 -9.06 4.96
CA GLY A 125 -6.17 -9.09 4.42
C GLY A 125 -5.96 -8.34 3.10
N LYS A 126 -6.86 -7.47 2.65
CA LYS A 126 -6.73 -6.68 1.41
C LYS A 126 -5.37 -5.98 1.30
N THR A 127 -5.04 -5.17 2.28
CA THR A 127 -3.77 -4.41 2.34
C THR A 127 -2.54 -5.33 2.43
N LEU A 128 -2.67 -6.47 3.15
CA LEU A 128 -1.60 -7.46 3.28
C LEU A 128 -1.25 -8.09 1.93
N VAL A 129 -2.24 -8.43 1.13
CA VAL A 129 -2.03 -9.01 -0.22
C VAL A 129 -1.29 -8.02 -1.12
N ALA A 130 -1.71 -6.74 -1.15
CA ALA A 130 -1.06 -5.71 -1.96
C ALA A 130 0.42 -5.50 -1.54
N ARG A 131 0.70 -5.39 -0.23
CA ARG A 131 2.08 -5.31 0.31
C ARG A 131 2.91 -6.53 -0.05
N THR A 132 2.33 -7.72 0.01
CA THR A 132 3.04 -8.97 -0.27
C THR A 132 3.40 -9.07 -1.75
N ILE A 133 2.52 -8.62 -2.65
CA ILE A 133 2.81 -8.53 -4.09
C ILE A 133 3.96 -7.56 -4.36
N ALA A 134 3.89 -6.35 -3.81
CA ALA A 134 4.95 -5.35 -4.00
C ALA A 134 6.31 -5.84 -3.47
N LYS A 135 6.32 -6.48 -2.30
CA LYS A 135 7.52 -7.10 -1.74
C LYS A 135 8.10 -8.19 -2.64
N MET A 136 7.25 -9.04 -3.21
CA MET A 136 7.68 -10.12 -4.09
C MET A 136 8.32 -9.60 -5.38
N LEU A 137 7.73 -8.53 -5.94
CA LEU A 137 8.19 -7.92 -7.19
C LEU A 137 9.35 -6.94 -6.98
N ASN A 138 9.64 -6.61 -5.72
CA ASN A 138 10.62 -5.59 -5.34
C ASN A 138 10.33 -4.23 -6.01
N VAL A 139 9.06 -3.80 -5.96
CA VAL A 139 8.61 -2.52 -6.51
C VAL A 139 8.11 -1.60 -5.38
N PRO A 140 8.23 -0.28 -5.53
CA PRO A 140 7.69 0.65 -4.55
C PRO A 140 6.17 0.53 -4.45
N ILE A 141 5.63 0.70 -3.24
CA ILE A 141 4.20 0.71 -2.98
C ILE A 141 3.81 1.93 -2.16
N ALA A 142 2.79 2.65 -2.61
CA ALA A 142 2.09 3.63 -1.81
C ALA A 142 0.75 3.06 -1.32
N ILE A 143 0.46 3.24 -0.04
CA ILE A 143 -0.84 2.88 0.55
C ILE A 143 -1.50 4.15 1.03
N VAL A 144 -2.70 4.40 0.53
CA VAL A 144 -3.46 5.62 0.81
C VAL A 144 -4.87 5.23 1.20
N ASP A 145 -5.38 5.89 2.23
CA ASP A 145 -6.76 5.81 2.65
C ASP A 145 -7.59 6.82 1.83
N ALA A 146 -8.65 6.36 1.17
CA ALA A 146 -9.50 7.23 0.35
C ALA A 146 -10.24 8.28 1.17
N THR A 147 -10.44 8.06 2.48
CA THR A 147 -11.18 8.98 3.36
C THR A 147 -10.44 10.30 3.63
N VAL A 148 -9.12 10.31 3.50
CA VAL A 148 -8.31 11.54 3.70
C VAL A 148 -8.20 12.38 2.42
N LEU A 149 -8.63 11.83 1.27
CA LEU A 149 -8.55 12.50 -0.02
C LEU A 149 -9.69 13.50 -0.20
N THR A 150 -9.36 14.63 -0.80
CA THR A 150 -10.33 15.67 -1.16
C THR A 150 -10.12 16.15 -2.58
N GLU A 151 -11.15 16.81 -3.15
CA GLU A 151 -11.00 17.53 -4.41
C GLU A 151 -10.00 18.68 -4.24
N ALA A 152 -9.17 18.95 -5.26
CA ALA A 152 -8.15 19.99 -5.23
C ALA A 152 -8.71 21.36 -4.82
N GLY A 153 -8.07 21.99 -3.84
CA GLY A 153 -8.45 23.30 -3.31
C GLY A 153 -9.32 23.28 -2.05
N TYR A 154 -9.68 22.12 -1.53
CA TYR A 154 -10.39 21.96 -0.26
C TYR A 154 -9.47 21.48 0.87
N VAL A 155 -9.98 21.48 2.12
CA VAL A 155 -9.22 21.03 3.29
C VAL A 155 -9.13 19.51 3.26
N GLY A 156 -7.91 18.98 3.11
CA GLY A 156 -7.59 17.56 3.01
C GLY A 156 -6.36 17.33 2.15
N GLU A 157 -6.08 16.09 1.82
CA GLU A 157 -5.00 15.73 0.91
C GLU A 157 -5.51 15.70 -0.53
N ASP A 158 -4.86 16.42 -1.44
CA ASP A 158 -5.15 16.33 -2.87
C ASP A 158 -4.88 14.90 -3.37
N VAL A 159 -5.67 14.42 -4.32
CA VAL A 159 -5.50 13.08 -4.94
C VAL A 159 -4.08 12.89 -5.51
N GLU A 160 -3.43 13.96 -5.96
CA GLU A 160 -2.05 13.94 -6.45
C GLU A 160 -1.01 13.61 -5.36
N SER A 161 -1.36 13.76 -4.06
CA SER A 161 -0.50 13.36 -2.93
C SER A 161 -0.16 11.87 -2.90
N ILE A 162 -1.00 11.04 -3.52
CA ILE A 162 -0.77 9.61 -3.74
C ILE A 162 0.57 9.38 -4.44
N LEU A 163 0.85 10.17 -5.48
CA LEU A 163 2.09 10.07 -6.25
C LEU A 163 3.30 10.59 -5.48
N SER A 164 3.11 11.61 -4.62
CA SER A 164 4.18 12.05 -3.71
C SER A 164 4.62 10.93 -2.76
N ARG A 165 3.67 10.18 -2.20
CA ARG A 165 3.95 9.01 -1.35
C ARG A 165 4.63 7.88 -2.13
N LEU A 166 4.24 7.66 -3.39
CA LEU A 166 4.86 6.67 -4.24
C LEU A 166 6.30 7.06 -4.63
N LEU A 167 6.54 8.33 -4.95
CA LEU A 167 7.88 8.86 -5.19
C LEU A 167 8.77 8.71 -3.96
N GLN A 168 8.25 9.02 -2.77
CA GLN A 168 8.98 8.83 -1.52
C GLN A 168 9.34 7.34 -1.29
N ALA A 169 8.40 6.43 -1.55
CA ALA A 169 8.65 4.98 -1.46
C ALA A 169 9.65 4.47 -2.50
N ALA A 170 9.87 5.22 -3.57
CA ALA A 170 10.84 4.95 -4.63
C ALA A 170 12.18 5.69 -4.45
N ASP A 171 12.43 6.31 -3.28
CA ASP A 171 13.58 7.18 -3.03
C ASP A 171 13.73 8.29 -4.10
N TYR A 172 12.61 8.86 -4.53
CA TYR A 172 12.49 9.87 -5.60
C TYR A 172 13.01 9.43 -6.98
N ASP A 173 13.21 8.13 -7.20
CA ASP A 173 13.48 7.57 -8.53
C ASP A 173 12.19 7.47 -9.33
N VAL A 174 11.98 8.41 -10.25
CA VAL A 174 10.75 8.50 -11.07
C VAL A 174 10.53 7.23 -11.87
N ALA A 175 11.58 6.66 -12.48
CA ALA A 175 11.46 5.45 -13.30
C ALA A 175 11.03 4.22 -12.48
N LYS A 176 11.42 4.15 -11.20
CA LYS A 176 10.93 3.12 -10.27
C LYS A 176 9.51 3.41 -9.82
N ALA A 177 9.19 4.68 -9.50
CA ALA A 177 7.84 5.08 -9.08
C ALA A 177 6.80 4.75 -10.15
N GLU A 178 7.08 5.04 -11.41
CA GLU A 178 6.20 4.78 -12.55
C GLU A 178 5.92 3.27 -12.79
N ARG A 179 6.70 2.38 -12.19
CA ARG A 179 6.48 0.91 -12.20
C ARG A 179 6.00 0.37 -10.87
N GLY A 180 5.63 1.26 -9.96
CA GLY A 180 5.17 0.94 -8.62
C GLY A 180 3.71 0.49 -8.57
N ILE A 181 3.27 0.23 -7.34
CA ILE A 181 1.89 -0.13 -7.02
C ILE A 181 1.30 0.95 -6.12
N VAL A 182 0.09 1.37 -6.42
CA VAL A 182 -0.73 2.21 -5.53
C VAL A 182 -1.87 1.36 -5.00
N PHE A 183 -1.97 1.26 -3.68
CA PHE A 183 -3.10 0.65 -3.00
C PHE A 183 -3.98 1.75 -2.38
N ILE A 184 -5.21 1.86 -2.87
CA ILE A 184 -6.22 2.80 -2.35
C ILE A 184 -7.14 1.99 -1.43
N ASP A 185 -7.00 2.19 -0.12
CA ASP A 185 -7.86 1.54 0.89
C ASP A 185 -9.13 2.37 1.11
N GLU A 186 -10.18 1.71 1.60
CA GLU A 186 -11.47 2.33 1.94
C GLU A 186 -12.15 3.08 0.77
N ILE A 187 -11.99 2.58 -0.47
CA ILE A 187 -12.59 3.18 -1.67
C ILE A 187 -14.13 3.29 -1.58
N ASP A 188 -14.77 2.44 -0.80
CA ASP A 188 -16.21 2.48 -0.55
C ASP A 188 -16.67 3.72 0.22
N LYS A 189 -15.77 4.39 0.95
CA LYS A 189 -16.11 5.57 1.75
C LYS A 189 -16.29 6.83 0.90
N ILE A 190 -15.73 6.86 -0.31
CA ILE A 190 -15.97 7.94 -1.28
C ILE A 190 -17.15 7.63 -2.23
N ALA A 191 -17.87 6.53 -1.99
CA ALA A 191 -19.08 6.22 -2.73
C ALA A 191 -20.19 7.23 -2.41
N ARG A 192 -20.97 7.61 -3.42
CA ARG A 192 -22.09 8.55 -3.30
C ARG A 192 -23.18 7.95 -2.41
N LYS A 193 -23.55 8.62 -1.35
CA LYS A 193 -24.71 8.25 -0.52
C LYS A 193 -25.99 8.72 -1.20
N SER A 194 -26.85 7.79 -1.58
CA SER A 194 -28.04 8.01 -2.40
C SER A 194 -29.16 8.88 -1.77
N ASP A 195 -29.05 9.25 -0.49
CA ASP A 195 -30.18 9.82 0.27
C ASP A 195 -30.12 11.36 0.46
N ASN A 196 -29.15 12.06 -0.12
CA ASN A 196 -29.14 13.52 -0.06
C ASN A 196 -29.01 14.14 -1.46
N PRO A 197 -30.11 14.55 -2.10
CA PRO A 197 -30.08 15.40 -3.27
C PRO A 197 -29.77 16.85 -2.83
N SER A 198 -28.70 17.07 -2.06
CA SER A 198 -28.26 18.44 -1.80
C SER A 198 -27.64 19.00 -3.06
N ILE A 199 -28.09 20.20 -3.42
CA ILE A 199 -27.62 21.00 -4.56
C ILE A 199 -26.12 21.40 -4.39
N THR A 200 -25.50 21.07 -3.27
CA THR A 200 -24.10 21.33 -2.97
C THR A 200 -23.20 20.22 -3.58
N ARG A 201 -22.19 20.66 -4.32
CA ARG A 201 -21.16 19.79 -4.92
C ARG A 201 -20.55 18.88 -3.84
N ASP A 202 -20.60 17.58 -4.04
CA ASP A 202 -19.99 16.61 -3.12
C ASP A 202 -18.49 16.53 -3.37
N VAL A 203 -17.74 17.32 -2.59
CA VAL A 203 -16.27 17.45 -2.70
C VAL A 203 -15.52 16.32 -2.03
N SER A 204 -16.18 15.50 -1.23
CA SER A 204 -15.59 14.37 -0.49
C SER A 204 -15.92 13.01 -1.10
N GLY A 205 -16.93 12.93 -1.94
CA GLY A 205 -17.37 11.70 -2.60
C GLY A 205 -17.12 11.73 -4.10
N GLU A 206 -18.10 12.22 -4.89
CA GLU A 206 -18.01 12.20 -6.35
C GLU A 206 -16.83 13.03 -6.90
N GLY A 207 -16.51 14.18 -6.26
CA GLY A 207 -15.37 15.00 -6.66
C GLY A 207 -14.03 14.27 -6.55
N VAL A 208 -13.84 13.50 -5.47
CA VAL A 208 -12.64 12.66 -5.29
C VAL A 208 -12.61 11.53 -6.33
N GLN A 209 -13.77 10.89 -6.60
CA GLN A 209 -13.85 9.86 -7.63
C GLN A 209 -13.46 10.40 -9.01
N GLN A 210 -13.92 11.61 -9.38
CA GLN A 210 -13.55 12.27 -10.65
C GLN A 210 -12.06 12.62 -10.70
N ALA A 211 -11.47 13.06 -9.58
CA ALA A 211 -10.03 13.36 -9.51
C ALA A 211 -9.17 12.09 -9.65
N LEU A 212 -9.59 10.97 -9.05
CA LEU A 212 -8.91 9.68 -9.19
C LEU A 212 -8.89 9.14 -10.62
N LEU A 213 -9.90 9.46 -11.44
CA LEU A 213 -9.96 9.01 -12.84
C LEU A 213 -8.71 9.40 -13.61
N LYS A 214 -8.19 10.63 -13.45
CA LYS A 214 -6.97 11.09 -14.13
C LYS A 214 -5.78 10.17 -13.86
N LEU A 215 -5.64 9.70 -12.62
CA LEU A 215 -4.55 8.79 -12.25
C LEU A 215 -4.77 7.38 -12.81
N LEU A 216 -6.02 6.90 -12.77
CA LEU A 216 -6.38 5.56 -13.22
C LEU A 216 -6.29 5.40 -14.74
N GLU A 217 -6.59 6.46 -15.49
CA GLU A 217 -6.54 6.48 -16.96
C GLU A 217 -5.12 6.42 -17.51
N GLY A 218 -4.16 6.96 -16.80
CA GLY A 218 -2.79 7.13 -17.26
C GLY A 218 -2.56 8.53 -17.81
N SER A 219 -1.99 9.39 -17.00
CA SER A 219 -1.66 10.77 -17.36
C SER A 219 -0.34 11.18 -16.75
N VAL A 220 0.28 12.20 -17.32
CA VAL A 220 1.43 12.86 -16.72
C VAL A 220 0.93 13.86 -15.68
N VAL A 221 1.38 13.70 -14.46
CA VAL A 221 0.98 14.51 -13.31
C VAL A 221 2.18 15.20 -12.70
N ASN A 222 2.03 16.50 -12.44
CA ASN A 222 3.05 17.32 -11.79
C ASN A 222 2.97 17.17 -10.27
N VAL A 223 3.98 16.53 -9.67
CA VAL A 223 4.04 16.21 -8.26
C VAL A 223 5.04 17.12 -7.55
N PRO A 224 4.69 17.76 -6.41
CA PRO A 224 5.63 18.56 -5.63
C PRO A 224 6.73 17.66 -5.02
N PRO A 225 8.02 18.08 -5.07
CA PRO A 225 9.15 17.25 -4.65
C PRO A 225 9.19 16.94 -3.13
N LYS A 226 8.57 17.79 -2.31
CA LYS A 226 8.44 17.58 -0.85
C LYS A 226 6.98 17.73 -0.52
N GLY A 227 6.27 16.63 -0.31
CA GLY A 227 4.84 16.62 0.02
C GLY A 227 4.46 17.82 0.90
N GLY A 228 3.73 18.79 0.37
CA GLY A 228 3.39 20.02 1.02
C GLY A 228 2.61 20.97 0.10
N ARG A 229 2.21 22.15 0.62
CA ARG A 229 1.47 23.14 -0.17
C ARG A 229 2.26 23.55 -1.41
N LYS A 230 1.57 23.67 -2.53
CA LYS A 230 2.09 24.11 -3.83
C LYS A 230 2.72 25.51 -3.69
N HIS A 231 4.06 25.61 -3.81
CA HIS A 231 4.76 26.89 -3.88
C HIS A 231 5.05 27.22 -5.35
N PRO A 232 4.86 28.47 -5.82
CA PRO A 232 5.04 28.85 -7.22
C PRO A 232 6.46 28.60 -7.77
N ASP A 233 7.48 28.64 -6.91
CA ASP A 233 8.89 28.55 -7.30
C ASP A 233 9.48 27.13 -7.21
N GLN A 234 8.69 26.11 -6.87
CA GLN A 234 9.16 24.72 -6.79
C GLN A 234 9.12 24.05 -8.16
N LYS A 235 10.24 23.43 -8.58
CA LYS A 235 10.25 22.53 -9.74
C LYS A 235 9.42 21.28 -9.40
N TYR A 236 8.33 21.07 -10.12
CA TYR A 236 7.51 19.87 -10.04
C TYR A 236 8.23 18.69 -10.69
N ILE A 237 7.97 17.49 -10.17
CA ILE A 237 8.42 16.24 -10.76
C ILE A 237 7.27 15.70 -11.60
N GLU A 238 7.50 15.49 -12.88
CA GLU A 238 6.53 14.85 -13.78
C GLU A 238 6.54 13.35 -13.55
N VAL A 239 5.36 12.77 -13.30
CA VAL A 239 5.15 11.32 -13.10
C VAL A 239 4.08 10.84 -14.07
N ASN A 240 4.42 9.90 -14.92
CA ASN A 240 3.45 9.25 -15.81
C ASN A 240 2.79 8.07 -15.08
N THR A 241 1.48 8.15 -14.89
CA THR A 241 0.72 7.12 -14.18
C THR A 241 0.32 5.92 -15.04
N GLU A 242 0.64 5.93 -16.35
CA GLU A 242 0.27 4.88 -17.30
C GLU A 242 0.77 3.49 -16.89
N HIS A 243 1.97 3.42 -16.31
CA HIS A 243 2.63 2.16 -15.93
C HIS A 243 2.48 1.80 -14.45
N ILE A 244 1.80 2.63 -13.66
CA ILE A 244 1.50 2.36 -12.26
C ILE A 244 0.30 1.40 -12.17
N LEU A 245 0.44 0.35 -11.36
CA LEU A 245 -0.67 -0.55 -11.05
C LEU A 245 -1.48 0.01 -9.89
N PHE A 246 -2.77 0.27 -10.13
CA PHE A 246 -3.70 0.68 -9.08
C PHE A 246 -4.51 -0.52 -8.59
N ILE A 247 -4.54 -0.70 -7.27
CA ILE A 247 -5.35 -1.70 -6.59
C ILE A 247 -6.21 -0.96 -5.57
N ALA A 248 -7.51 -0.99 -5.73
CA ALA A 248 -8.45 -0.39 -4.79
C ALA A 248 -9.03 -1.46 -3.86
N GLY A 249 -9.20 -1.15 -2.58
CA GLY A 249 -9.83 -2.04 -1.60
C GLY A 249 -10.91 -1.31 -0.82
N GLY A 250 -12.02 -2.00 -0.52
CA GLY A 250 -13.08 -1.48 0.32
C GLY A 250 -13.83 -2.56 1.06
N ALA A 251 -14.43 -2.21 2.20
CA ALA A 251 -15.30 -3.10 2.95
C ALA A 251 -16.65 -3.27 2.24
N PHE A 252 -17.18 -2.19 1.71
CA PHE A 252 -18.50 -2.13 1.06
C PHE A 252 -19.61 -2.62 2.00
N ASP A 253 -19.61 -2.11 3.24
CA ASP A 253 -20.56 -2.52 4.26
C ASP A 253 -22.01 -2.36 3.76
N GLY A 254 -22.76 -3.47 3.78
CA GLY A 254 -24.16 -3.52 3.31
C GLY A 254 -24.32 -3.85 1.82
N ILE A 255 -23.26 -4.11 1.07
CA ILE A 255 -23.35 -4.50 -0.35
C ILE A 255 -24.11 -5.82 -0.53
N GLU A 256 -24.10 -6.68 0.49
CA GLU A 256 -24.87 -7.94 0.51
C GLU A 256 -26.38 -7.69 0.29
N ARG A 257 -26.92 -6.56 0.74
CA ARG A 257 -28.31 -6.18 0.52
C ARG A 257 -28.57 -5.89 -0.96
N VAL A 258 -27.62 -5.22 -1.63
CA VAL A 258 -27.69 -4.91 -3.07
C VAL A 258 -27.66 -6.23 -3.86
N ILE A 259 -26.69 -7.09 -3.56
CA ILE A 259 -26.52 -8.41 -4.18
C ILE A 259 -27.78 -9.27 -3.97
N SER A 260 -28.26 -9.36 -2.72
CA SER A 260 -29.45 -10.14 -2.37
C SER A 260 -30.69 -9.65 -3.12
N LYS A 261 -30.92 -8.32 -3.18
CA LYS A 261 -32.01 -7.73 -3.94
C LYS A 261 -31.94 -8.12 -5.42
N ARG A 262 -30.77 -8.05 -6.05
CA ARG A 262 -30.57 -8.46 -7.45
C ARG A 262 -30.84 -9.95 -7.66
N LEU A 263 -30.30 -10.81 -6.79
CA LEU A 263 -30.50 -12.26 -6.89
C LEU A 263 -31.96 -12.67 -6.68
N ASN A 264 -32.67 -12.05 -5.72
CA ASN A 264 -34.07 -12.31 -5.48
C ASN A 264 -34.97 -11.82 -6.64
N MET A 265 -34.65 -10.67 -7.25
CA MET A 265 -35.37 -10.20 -8.44
C MET A 265 -35.22 -11.14 -9.65
N GLN A 266 -34.06 -11.79 -9.78
CA GLN A 266 -33.84 -12.79 -10.83
C GLN A 266 -34.62 -14.10 -10.59
N ALA A 267 -34.88 -14.44 -9.32
CA ALA A 267 -35.67 -15.63 -8.95
C ALA A 267 -37.17 -15.48 -9.24
N VAL A 268 -37.69 -14.28 -9.35
CA VAL A 268 -39.10 -13.99 -9.65
C VAL A 268 -39.39 -13.94 -11.17
N GLY A 269 -38.35 -13.92 -12.01
CA GLY A 269 -38.50 -13.95 -13.49
C GLY A 269 -38.69 -15.37 -14.01
N TYR A 270 -39.13 -15.49 -15.29
CA TYR A 270 -39.62 -16.68 -16.04
C TYR A 270 -38.70 -17.92 -16.04
N ASN A 271 -37.58 -17.96 -15.32
CA ASN A 271 -36.64 -19.07 -15.26
C ASN A 271 -36.44 -19.59 -13.81
N SER A 272 -37.51 -19.93 -13.11
CA SER A 272 -37.47 -20.53 -11.78
C SER A 272 -37.00 -22.00 -11.73
N SER A 273 -36.56 -22.57 -12.85
CA SER A 273 -36.17 -23.99 -12.94
C SER A 273 -34.68 -24.30 -12.71
N LYS A 274 -33.83 -23.29 -12.47
CA LYS A 274 -32.44 -23.51 -11.99
C LYS A 274 -32.35 -23.16 -10.53
N ASN A 275 -32.57 -24.12 -9.64
CA ASN A 275 -32.17 -24.11 -8.24
C ASN A 275 -30.63 -24.01 -8.18
N THR A 276 -30.08 -22.84 -8.45
CA THR A 276 -28.72 -22.51 -8.04
C THR A 276 -28.78 -22.32 -6.53
N HIS A 277 -28.19 -23.25 -5.78
CA HIS A 277 -28.01 -23.09 -4.34
C HIS A 277 -27.16 -21.84 -4.08
N ILE A 278 -27.83 -20.71 -3.83
CA ILE A 278 -27.15 -19.46 -3.46
C ILE A 278 -26.66 -19.63 -2.04
N ASP A 279 -25.35 -19.54 -1.85
CA ASP A 279 -24.76 -19.49 -0.52
C ASP A 279 -25.05 -18.11 0.12
N ARG A 280 -26.02 -18.10 1.02
CA ARG A 280 -26.46 -16.88 1.74
C ARG A 280 -25.48 -16.43 2.81
N LYS A 281 -24.49 -17.26 3.17
CA LYS A 281 -23.47 -16.91 4.17
C LYS A 281 -22.34 -16.07 3.58
N ASN A 282 -22.13 -16.18 2.26
CA ASN A 282 -21.11 -15.43 1.55
C ASN A 282 -21.67 -14.85 0.24
N LEU A 283 -22.51 -13.82 0.36
CA LEU A 283 -23.13 -13.19 -0.81
C LEU A 283 -22.11 -12.42 -1.65
N VAL A 284 -21.01 -11.95 -1.05
CA VAL A 284 -19.99 -11.14 -1.74
C VAL A 284 -19.34 -11.91 -2.89
N GLN A 285 -19.33 -13.26 -2.88
CA GLN A 285 -18.84 -14.06 -4.00
C GLN A 285 -19.62 -13.88 -5.31
N TYR A 286 -20.85 -13.37 -5.25
CA TYR A 286 -21.70 -13.10 -6.42
C TYR A 286 -21.63 -11.67 -6.91
N ILE A 287 -20.67 -10.87 -6.41
CA ILE A 287 -20.52 -9.46 -6.74
C ILE A 287 -20.24 -9.25 -8.24
N ILE A 288 -20.90 -8.26 -8.83
CA ILE A 288 -20.67 -7.82 -10.21
C ILE A 288 -20.49 -6.30 -10.26
N PRO A 289 -19.94 -5.73 -11.34
CA PRO A 289 -19.73 -4.28 -11.48
C PRO A 289 -21.00 -3.44 -11.25
N LYS A 290 -22.18 -3.97 -11.59
CA LYS A 290 -23.46 -3.31 -11.35
C LYS A 290 -23.74 -3.08 -9.86
N ASP A 291 -23.36 -4.02 -9.01
CA ASP A 291 -23.58 -3.89 -7.56
C ASP A 291 -22.73 -2.74 -6.98
N LEU A 292 -21.52 -2.53 -7.50
CA LEU A 292 -20.66 -1.40 -7.12
C LEU A 292 -21.26 -0.06 -7.57
N LYS A 293 -21.86 -0.01 -8.75
CA LYS A 293 -22.60 1.16 -9.24
C LYS A 293 -23.80 1.46 -8.34
N ASP A 294 -24.58 0.44 -8.05
CA ASP A 294 -25.80 0.57 -7.21
C ASP A 294 -25.42 0.92 -5.75
N PHE A 295 -24.18 0.63 -5.32
CA PHE A 295 -23.61 1.03 -4.02
C PHE A 295 -23.19 2.51 -4.00
N GLY A 296 -22.84 3.11 -5.16
CA GLY A 296 -22.51 4.54 -5.27
C GLY A 296 -21.16 4.87 -5.90
N LEU A 297 -20.44 3.90 -6.48
CA LEU A 297 -19.28 4.21 -7.30
C LEU A 297 -19.74 4.67 -8.70
N ILE A 298 -19.06 5.68 -9.25
CA ILE A 298 -19.36 6.16 -10.61
C ILE A 298 -18.95 5.12 -11.66
N PRO A 299 -19.72 4.97 -12.76
CA PRO A 299 -19.44 4.00 -13.80
C PRO A 299 -18.03 4.13 -14.40
N GLU A 300 -17.52 5.33 -14.50
CA GLU A 300 -16.21 5.66 -15.05
C GLU A 300 -15.08 5.02 -14.22
N ILE A 301 -15.12 5.13 -12.88
CA ILE A 301 -14.15 4.47 -12.00
C ILE A 301 -14.24 2.95 -12.12
N ILE A 302 -15.46 2.40 -12.15
CA ILE A 302 -15.66 0.96 -12.31
C ILE A 302 -15.06 0.49 -13.62
N GLY A 303 -15.22 1.26 -14.72
CA GLY A 303 -14.59 0.98 -16.00
C GLY A 303 -13.07 1.01 -16.00
N ARG A 304 -12.46 1.80 -15.11
CA ARG A 304 -10.98 1.88 -14.94
C ARG A 304 -10.41 0.89 -13.92
N LEU A 305 -11.28 0.12 -13.24
CA LEU A 305 -10.95 -0.97 -12.33
C LEU A 305 -11.57 -2.29 -12.85
N PRO A 306 -11.18 -2.76 -14.05
CA PRO A 306 -11.87 -3.84 -14.73
C PRO A 306 -11.74 -5.20 -14.03
N VAL A 307 -10.73 -5.37 -13.18
CA VAL A 307 -10.53 -6.63 -12.47
C VAL A 307 -11.21 -6.55 -11.10
N LEU A 308 -12.39 -7.16 -11.00
CA LEU A 308 -13.15 -7.25 -9.75
C LEU A 308 -12.88 -8.58 -9.06
N THR A 309 -12.58 -8.52 -7.77
CA THR A 309 -12.42 -9.70 -6.92
C THR A 309 -12.97 -9.43 -5.51
N TYR A 310 -13.14 -10.50 -4.74
CA TYR A 310 -13.72 -10.42 -3.40
C TYR A 310 -12.91 -11.24 -2.39
N MET A 311 -12.94 -10.82 -1.13
CA MET A 311 -12.32 -11.53 -0.01
C MET A 311 -13.41 -12.26 0.78
N ASN A 312 -13.19 -13.54 1.03
CA ASN A 312 -14.09 -14.33 1.87
C ASN A 312 -14.04 -13.86 3.33
N PRO A 313 -15.16 -13.89 4.05
CA PRO A 313 -15.17 -13.73 5.50
C PRO A 313 -14.23 -14.74 6.16
N LEU A 314 -13.64 -14.35 7.30
CA LEU A 314 -12.71 -15.21 8.03
C LEU A 314 -13.50 -16.06 9.05
N ASP A 315 -13.51 -17.36 8.85
CA ASP A 315 -14.08 -18.31 9.80
C ASP A 315 -13.10 -18.65 10.93
N ARG A 316 -13.57 -19.40 11.92
CA ARG A 316 -12.78 -19.84 13.07
C ARG A 316 -11.51 -20.58 12.65
N HIS A 317 -11.61 -21.46 11.67
CA HIS A 317 -10.48 -22.25 11.20
C HIS A 317 -9.41 -21.36 10.54
N THR A 318 -9.84 -20.45 9.67
CA THR A 318 -8.96 -19.50 9.00
C THR A 318 -8.26 -18.57 10.00
N LEU A 319 -8.97 -18.02 10.99
CA LEU A 319 -8.36 -17.19 12.05
C LEU A 319 -7.32 -17.97 12.85
N ARG A 320 -7.58 -19.24 13.14
CA ARG A 320 -6.63 -20.13 13.82
C ARG A 320 -5.35 -20.31 13.00
N MET A 321 -5.49 -20.59 11.71
CA MET A 321 -4.36 -20.72 10.80
C MET A 321 -3.57 -19.41 10.67
N ILE A 322 -4.23 -18.26 10.66
CA ILE A 322 -3.57 -16.94 10.59
C ILE A 322 -2.63 -16.70 11.77
N LEU A 323 -2.95 -17.24 12.96
CA LEU A 323 -2.09 -17.12 14.14
C LEU A 323 -0.77 -17.89 13.99
N THR A 324 -0.76 -19.04 13.30
CA THR A 324 0.34 -20.02 13.38
C THR A 324 1.03 -20.33 12.05
N GLU A 325 0.31 -20.37 10.93
CA GLU A 325 0.83 -20.91 9.66
C GLU A 325 1.70 -19.95 8.83
N PRO A 326 1.32 -18.67 8.61
CA PRO A 326 2.09 -17.79 7.74
C PRO A 326 3.57 -17.71 8.12
N LYS A 327 4.43 -17.38 7.16
CA LYS A 327 5.86 -17.16 7.44
C LYS A 327 6.11 -16.14 8.55
N ASN A 328 5.29 -15.09 8.59
CA ASN A 328 5.31 -14.05 9.61
C ASN A 328 4.05 -14.12 10.50
N ALA A 329 3.60 -15.33 10.84
CA ALA A 329 2.48 -15.54 11.75
C ALA A 329 2.71 -14.81 13.08
N ILE A 330 1.62 -14.37 13.71
CA ILE A 330 1.68 -13.59 14.95
C ILE A 330 2.45 -14.34 16.03
N ILE A 331 2.17 -15.60 16.24
CA ILE A 331 2.84 -16.44 17.25
C ILE A 331 4.34 -16.59 16.93
N LYS A 332 4.71 -16.79 15.66
CA LYS A 332 6.13 -16.87 15.26
C LYS A 332 6.90 -15.56 15.52
N GLN A 333 6.23 -14.41 15.40
CA GLN A 333 6.83 -13.14 15.75
C GLN A 333 7.14 -13.03 17.25
N TYR A 334 6.18 -13.44 18.12
CA TYR A 334 6.40 -13.46 19.56
C TYR A 334 7.44 -14.51 19.97
N GLN A 335 7.42 -15.70 19.35
CA GLN A 335 8.49 -16.70 19.56
C GLN A 335 9.86 -16.10 19.30
N LYS A 336 10.00 -15.35 18.19
CA LYS A 336 11.27 -14.72 17.84
C LYS A 336 11.67 -13.60 18.81
N LEU A 337 10.71 -12.80 19.28
CA LEU A 337 10.96 -11.75 20.28
C LEU A 337 11.47 -12.34 21.61
N PHE A 338 10.79 -13.33 22.16
CA PHE A 338 11.21 -13.99 23.38
C PHE A 338 12.54 -14.77 23.23
N GLU A 339 12.77 -15.37 22.05
CA GLU A 339 14.04 -16.03 21.75
C GLU A 339 15.22 -15.03 21.79
N MET A 340 15.05 -13.79 21.36
CA MET A 340 16.08 -12.75 21.44
C MET A 340 16.43 -12.39 22.88
N ASP A 341 15.49 -12.56 23.82
CA ASP A 341 15.71 -12.38 25.26
C ASP A 341 16.16 -13.68 25.96
N GLY A 342 16.42 -14.75 25.18
CA GLY A 342 16.84 -16.05 25.71
C GLY A 342 15.72 -16.87 26.38
N ILE A 343 14.46 -16.52 26.09
CA ILE A 343 13.27 -17.14 26.68
C ILE A 343 12.60 -18.04 25.64
N LYS A 344 12.36 -19.29 25.99
CA LYS A 344 11.59 -20.23 25.18
C LYS A 344 10.10 -19.94 25.37
N PHE A 345 9.43 -19.48 24.30
CA PHE A 345 7.99 -19.19 24.30
C PHE A 345 7.19 -20.33 23.70
N GLU A 346 6.19 -20.79 24.42
CA GLU A 346 5.21 -21.78 23.98
C GLU A 346 3.79 -21.31 24.30
N ILE A 347 2.84 -21.66 23.46
CA ILE A 347 1.42 -21.39 23.67
C ILE A 347 0.62 -22.67 23.45
N THR A 348 -0.33 -22.96 24.33
CA THR A 348 -1.14 -24.17 24.22
C THR A 348 -2.23 -24.05 23.17
N GLU A 349 -2.72 -25.17 22.65
CA GLU A 349 -3.80 -25.22 21.67
C GLU A 349 -5.07 -24.57 22.21
N GLU A 350 -5.40 -24.81 23.49
CA GLU A 350 -6.56 -24.24 24.18
C GLU A 350 -6.47 -22.73 24.29
N ALA A 351 -5.27 -22.18 24.51
CA ALA A 351 -5.05 -20.72 24.54
C ALA A 351 -5.23 -20.10 23.17
N LEU A 352 -4.75 -20.75 22.11
CA LEU A 352 -4.95 -20.31 20.74
C LEU A 352 -6.44 -20.31 20.35
N ASP A 353 -7.17 -21.36 20.70
CA ASP A 353 -8.61 -21.45 20.46
C ASP A 353 -9.39 -20.39 21.22
N PHE A 354 -9.00 -20.09 22.45
CA PHE A 354 -9.56 -19.01 23.25
C PHE A 354 -9.36 -17.63 22.60
N ILE A 355 -8.16 -17.35 22.11
CA ILE A 355 -7.86 -16.08 21.38
C ILE A 355 -8.76 -15.95 20.14
N VAL A 356 -8.94 -17.03 19.38
CA VAL A 356 -9.82 -17.05 18.20
C VAL A 356 -11.28 -16.82 18.57
N GLU A 357 -11.77 -17.46 19.65
CA GLU A 357 -13.12 -17.25 20.14
C GLU A 357 -13.38 -15.80 20.53
N LYS A 358 -12.44 -15.18 21.23
CA LYS A 358 -12.54 -13.75 21.59
C LYS A 358 -12.47 -12.84 20.38
N ALA A 359 -11.66 -13.15 19.38
CA ALA A 359 -11.61 -12.38 18.12
C ALA A 359 -12.93 -12.43 17.35
N LEU A 360 -13.62 -13.58 17.35
CA LEU A 360 -14.94 -13.75 16.74
C LEU A 360 -16.03 -13.04 17.55
N GLU A 361 -16.01 -13.18 18.89
CA GLU A 361 -16.95 -12.54 19.80
C GLU A 361 -16.94 -11.01 19.62
N TYR A 362 -15.75 -10.42 19.54
CA TYR A 362 -15.56 -8.99 19.37
C TYR A 362 -15.66 -8.51 17.92
N LYS A 363 -15.85 -9.40 16.94
CA LYS A 363 -15.91 -9.11 15.50
C LYS A 363 -14.71 -8.32 14.97
N LEU A 364 -13.54 -8.61 15.50
CA LEU A 364 -12.31 -7.86 15.21
C LEU A 364 -11.58 -8.30 13.94
N GLY A 365 -11.96 -9.44 13.35
CA GLY A 365 -11.26 -10.05 12.24
C GLY A 365 -9.78 -10.37 12.58
N ALA A 366 -8.93 -10.51 11.56
CA ALA A 366 -7.52 -10.83 11.78
C ALA A 366 -6.72 -9.71 12.48
N ARG A 367 -7.14 -8.44 12.39
CA ARG A 367 -6.49 -7.32 13.12
C ARG A 367 -6.59 -7.50 14.63
N GLY A 368 -7.74 -7.97 15.11
CA GLY A 368 -7.95 -8.21 16.54
C GLY A 368 -7.11 -9.31 17.13
N LEU A 369 -6.71 -10.32 16.35
CA LEU A 369 -5.82 -11.37 16.83
C LEU A 369 -4.51 -10.80 17.39
N ARG A 370 -3.93 -9.81 16.71
CA ARG A 370 -2.70 -9.14 17.16
C ARG A 370 -2.93 -8.40 18.47
N SER A 371 -3.98 -7.59 18.55
CA SER A 371 -4.29 -6.82 19.78
C SER A 371 -4.57 -7.74 20.97
N LEU A 372 -5.26 -8.86 20.76
CA LEU A 372 -5.49 -9.85 21.81
C LEU A 372 -4.18 -10.49 22.29
N CYS A 373 -3.31 -10.92 21.35
CA CYS A 373 -1.99 -11.46 21.71
C CYS A 373 -1.14 -10.42 22.47
N GLU A 374 -1.16 -9.16 22.02
CA GLU A 374 -0.43 -8.07 22.65
C GLU A 374 -0.90 -7.86 24.10
N ASN A 375 -2.22 -7.76 24.33
CA ASN A 375 -2.78 -7.64 25.67
C ASN A 375 -2.42 -8.81 26.60
N ILE A 376 -2.38 -10.03 26.08
CA ILE A 376 -2.00 -11.23 26.86
C ILE A 376 -0.51 -11.22 27.22
N LEU A 377 0.36 -10.77 26.32
CA LEU A 377 1.80 -10.92 26.43
C LEU A 377 2.53 -9.68 26.94
N THR A 378 1.89 -8.52 27.00
CA THR A 378 2.52 -7.25 27.39
C THR A 378 3.22 -7.35 28.77
N ASP A 379 2.54 -7.88 29.79
CA ASP A 379 3.13 -8.04 31.12
C ASP A 379 4.37 -8.95 31.08
N ALA A 380 4.27 -10.07 30.35
CA ALA A 380 5.39 -11.00 30.22
C ALA A 380 6.58 -10.37 29.50
N MET A 381 6.33 -9.59 28.43
CA MET A 381 7.40 -8.86 27.72
C MET A 381 8.05 -7.78 28.57
N PHE A 382 7.33 -7.21 29.53
CA PHE A 382 7.86 -6.19 30.44
C PHE A 382 8.68 -6.81 31.59
N GLU A 383 8.20 -7.91 32.19
CA GLU A 383 8.76 -8.47 33.42
C GLU A 383 9.89 -9.48 33.18
N LEU A 384 9.79 -10.29 32.11
CA LEU A 384 10.65 -11.46 31.94
C LEU A 384 12.09 -11.18 31.47
N PRO A 385 12.41 -10.16 30.65
CA PRO A 385 13.76 -9.96 30.12
C PRO A 385 14.87 -9.89 31.19
N ASN A 386 14.54 -9.45 32.41
CA ASN A 386 15.50 -9.32 33.53
C ASN A 386 15.25 -10.29 34.69
N SER A 387 14.30 -11.22 34.55
CA SER A 387 13.88 -12.08 35.66
C SER A 387 14.67 -13.40 35.79
N GLY A 388 15.51 -13.73 34.79
CA GLY A 388 16.23 -15.01 34.74
C GLY A 388 15.34 -16.22 34.36
N VAL A 389 14.07 -15.99 34.07
CA VAL A 389 13.13 -17.01 33.57
C VAL A 389 13.50 -17.42 32.15
N LYS A 390 13.62 -18.73 31.90
CA LYS A 390 14.03 -19.26 30.60
C LYS A 390 12.87 -19.81 29.75
N ASN A 391 11.71 -20.03 30.34
CA ASN A 391 10.57 -20.64 29.66
C ASN A 391 9.28 -19.87 30.01
N LEU A 392 8.48 -19.57 29.01
CA LEU A 392 7.14 -19.02 29.16
C LEU A 392 6.15 -19.92 28.42
N THR A 393 5.19 -20.50 29.14
CA THR A 393 4.09 -21.26 28.56
C THR A 393 2.78 -20.51 28.80
N VAL A 394 2.13 -20.09 27.73
CA VAL A 394 0.83 -19.41 27.78
C VAL A 394 -0.27 -20.47 27.70
N THR A 395 -0.96 -20.68 28.83
CA THR A 395 -2.16 -21.53 28.91
C THR A 395 -3.43 -20.71 28.72
N LYS A 396 -4.57 -21.38 28.60
CA LYS A 396 -5.88 -20.74 28.50
C LYS A 396 -6.16 -19.86 29.72
N GLU A 397 -5.89 -20.37 30.93
CA GLU A 397 -6.10 -19.68 32.21
C GLU A 397 -5.26 -18.41 32.29
N TYR A 398 -4.00 -18.48 31.84
CA TYR A 398 -3.12 -17.31 31.74
C TYR A 398 -3.71 -16.25 30.82
N ALA A 399 -4.17 -16.67 29.63
CA ALA A 399 -4.76 -15.76 28.64
C ALA A 399 -6.07 -15.11 29.16
N GLU A 400 -6.92 -15.88 29.85
CA GLU A 400 -8.16 -15.37 30.47
C GLU A 400 -7.87 -14.36 31.57
N GLU A 401 -6.91 -14.64 32.46
CA GLU A 401 -6.52 -13.73 33.55
C GLU A 401 -6.05 -12.38 32.99
N LYS A 402 -5.16 -12.41 31.99
CA LYS A 402 -4.59 -11.19 31.43
C LYS A 402 -5.63 -10.35 30.67
N LEU A 403 -6.53 -10.96 29.91
CA LEU A 403 -7.60 -10.24 29.22
C LEU A 403 -8.63 -9.64 30.18
N ASN A 404 -8.96 -10.33 31.26
CA ASN A 404 -9.89 -9.82 32.29
C ASN A 404 -9.31 -8.62 33.03
N LYS A 405 -8.01 -8.63 33.35
CA LYS A 405 -7.31 -7.48 33.95
C LYS A 405 -7.31 -6.26 33.03
N SER A 406 -7.05 -6.43 31.75
CA SER A 406 -7.07 -5.33 30.77
C SER A 406 -8.48 -4.78 30.55
N ALA A 407 -9.50 -5.58 30.57
CA ALA A 407 -10.90 -5.14 30.46
C ALA A 407 -11.35 -4.28 31.68
N LEU A 408 -10.89 -4.61 32.88
CA LEU A 408 -11.18 -3.85 34.10
C LEU A 408 -10.44 -2.49 34.12
N GLN A 409 -9.25 -2.38 33.52
CA GLN A 409 -8.50 -1.12 33.40
C GLN A 409 -9.13 -0.14 32.39
N ILE A 410 -9.85 -0.64 31.40
CA ILE A 410 -10.56 0.21 30.40
C ILE A 410 -11.93 0.68 30.96
N ALA A 411 -12.50 -0.04 31.94
CA ALA A 411 -13.80 0.28 32.54
C ALA A 411 -13.69 1.18 33.81
N SER A 412 -12.51 1.44 34.30
CA SER A 412 -12.19 2.34 35.41
C SER A 412 -11.62 3.67 34.89
#